data_a838145072d99553d939e7cd8019cc10
#
_entry.id   a838145072d99553d939e7cd8019cc10
#
_cell.length_a   1.000
_cell.length_b   1.000
_cell.length_c   1.000
_cell.angle_alpha   90.00
_cell.angle_beta   90.00
_cell.angle_gamma   90.00
#
_symmetry.space_group_name_H-M   'P 1'
#
loop_
_entity.id
_entity.type
_entity.pdbx_description
1 polymer ?
#
loop_
_entity_poly.entity_id
_entity_poly.type
_entity_poly.pdbx_seq_one_letter_code
_entity_poly.pdbx_strand_id
1 'polypeptide(L)'
;MYEITVADCVYKQKEWLHRCLRSLNSQTLEKSRYEVVVVNDDPDETLDDVIDIFKEYMNIRVINNEKNLGLPTSLNKILKTSMAKYFVRVDCDDYVSSHFLYILSNFLKSNSGPRVMNTDCNYQAVACDYFKVNDTAELLSRHNSKDEFVACGIMYTYESLANLGFYDDSFKMREGHELNKRFLEEYKMYHLRMPLYRYRLHGENRTNDIEETEKYDNKLEKK
;
A
#
# COMPACT_ATOMS: atom_id res chain seq x y z
N MET A 1 8.86 -14.52 12.12
CA MET A 1 7.60 -13.78 11.82
C MET A 1 7.99 -12.35 11.52
N TYR A 2 7.60 -11.82 10.38
CA TYR A 2 7.89 -10.44 9.99
C TYR A 2 7.03 -9.47 10.79
N GLU A 3 7.55 -8.26 10.99
CA GLU A 3 6.80 -7.18 11.64
C GLU A 3 5.87 -6.48 10.64
N ILE A 4 6.30 -6.37 9.38
CA ILE A 4 5.58 -5.67 8.32
C ILE A 4 5.42 -6.57 7.11
N THR A 5 4.22 -6.63 6.55
CA THR A 5 3.98 -7.10 5.19
C THR A 5 3.75 -5.89 4.28
N VAL A 6 4.61 -5.75 3.28
CA VAL A 6 4.44 -4.80 2.18
C VAL A 6 3.72 -5.52 1.04
N ALA A 7 2.57 -5.00 0.64
CA ALA A 7 1.77 -5.54 -0.45
C ALA A 7 1.99 -4.76 -1.74
N ASP A 8 2.27 -5.47 -2.81
CA ASP A 8 2.40 -4.95 -4.16
C ASP A 8 1.58 -5.83 -5.12
N CYS A 9 0.82 -5.24 -6.03
CA CYS A 9 0.00 -5.95 -7.00
C CYS A 9 0.32 -5.46 -8.41
N VAL A 10 0.67 -6.39 -9.29
CA VAL A 10 1.11 -6.10 -10.66
C VAL A 10 0.08 -6.63 -11.65
N TYR A 11 -0.40 -5.76 -12.54
CA TYR A 11 -1.22 -6.11 -13.69
C TYR A 11 -0.86 -5.21 -14.87
N LYS A 12 -0.21 -5.75 -15.90
CA LYS A 12 0.24 -5.03 -17.12
C LYS A 12 1.15 -3.83 -16.86
N GLN A 13 1.90 -3.85 -15.75
CA GLN A 13 2.76 -2.75 -15.30
C GLN A 13 4.13 -3.26 -14.83
N LYS A 14 4.61 -4.37 -15.37
CA LYS A 14 5.89 -5.00 -14.99
C LYS A 14 7.09 -4.05 -15.13
N GLU A 15 7.09 -3.19 -16.13
CA GLU A 15 8.17 -2.23 -16.39
C GLU A 15 8.44 -1.28 -15.22
N TRP A 16 7.42 -1.00 -14.39
CA TRP A 16 7.54 -0.12 -13.23
C TRP A 16 8.04 -0.84 -11.99
N LEU A 17 7.80 -2.16 -11.88
CA LEU A 17 8.07 -2.98 -10.70
C LEU A 17 9.52 -2.91 -10.23
N HIS A 18 10.49 -2.88 -11.14
CA HIS A 18 11.91 -2.83 -10.78
C HIS A 18 12.25 -1.63 -9.89
N ARG A 19 11.69 -0.44 -10.16
CA ARG A 19 11.93 0.75 -9.36
C ARG A 19 11.24 0.68 -8.00
N CYS A 20 10.02 0.17 -7.96
CA CYS A 20 9.30 -0.10 -6.72
C CYS A 20 10.14 -1.00 -5.81
N LEU A 21 10.53 -2.18 -6.29
CA LEU A 21 11.30 -3.16 -5.52
C LEU A 21 12.69 -2.60 -5.11
N ARG A 22 13.36 -1.82 -5.96
CA ARG A 22 14.60 -1.13 -5.58
C ARG A 22 14.40 -0.22 -4.38
N SER A 23 13.31 0.54 -4.34
CA SER A 23 13.00 1.44 -3.22
C SER A 23 12.71 0.67 -1.93
N LEU A 24 12.03 -0.47 -2.05
CA LEU A 24 11.75 -1.38 -0.93
C LEU A 24 13.01 -2.12 -0.48
N ASN A 25 13.90 -2.49 -1.41
CA ASN A 25 15.20 -3.04 -1.04
C ASN A 25 16.14 -2.04 -0.37
N SER A 26 15.96 -0.75 -0.59
CA SER A 26 16.79 0.32 -0.02
C SER A 26 16.29 0.84 1.34
N GLN A 27 15.36 0.14 2.00
CA GLN A 27 14.84 0.56 3.29
C GLN A 27 15.90 0.49 4.39
N THR A 28 15.91 1.50 5.28
CA THR A 28 16.79 1.54 6.47
C THR A 28 16.32 0.61 7.59
N LEU A 29 15.11 0.10 7.51
CA LEU A 29 14.63 -0.97 8.36
C LEU A 29 15.35 -2.27 8.02
N GLU A 30 15.73 -3.06 9.02
CA GLU A 30 16.38 -4.36 8.82
C GLU A 30 15.52 -5.29 7.97
N LYS A 31 16.15 -5.97 6.99
CA LYS A 31 15.48 -6.88 6.06
C LYS A 31 14.71 -8.02 6.76
N SER A 32 15.21 -8.47 7.90
CA SER A 32 14.58 -9.53 8.71
C SER A 32 13.23 -9.11 9.31
N ARG A 33 12.91 -7.81 9.35
CA ARG A 33 11.69 -7.27 9.96
C ARG A 33 10.53 -7.12 9.00
N TYR A 34 10.74 -7.19 7.70
CA TYR A 34 9.65 -7.07 6.72
C TYR A 34 9.76 -8.09 5.58
N GLU A 35 8.64 -8.40 5.01
CA GLU A 35 8.51 -9.12 3.75
C GLU A 35 7.84 -8.23 2.70
N VAL A 36 8.15 -8.47 1.43
CA VAL A 36 7.42 -7.92 0.29
C VAL A 36 6.67 -9.06 -0.36
N VAL A 37 5.37 -8.91 -0.53
CA VAL A 37 4.52 -9.87 -1.19
C VAL A 37 3.99 -9.25 -2.47
N VAL A 38 4.46 -9.77 -3.59
CA VAL A 38 4.03 -9.35 -4.92
C VAL A 38 2.94 -10.30 -5.42
N VAL A 39 1.78 -9.77 -5.78
CA VAL A 39 0.77 -10.54 -6.52
C VAL A 39 0.89 -10.21 -7.99
N ASN A 40 1.21 -11.22 -8.79
CA ASN A 40 1.07 -11.14 -10.23
C ASN A 40 -0.39 -11.44 -10.60
N ASP A 41 -1.12 -10.41 -11.00
CA ASP A 41 -2.54 -10.51 -11.40
C ASP A 41 -2.71 -10.60 -12.93
N ASP A 42 -1.57 -10.73 -13.65
CA ASP A 42 -1.53 -10.98 -15.11
C ASP A 42 -1.03 -12.40 -15.37
N PRO A 43 -1.92 -13.34 -15.78
CA PRO A 43 -1.53 -14.72 -16.04
C PRO A 43 -0.67 -14.89 -17.30
N ASP A 44 -0.68 -13.90 -18.19
CA ASP A 44 0.02 -13.94 -19.48
C ASP A 44 1.45 -13.39 -19.37
N GLU A 45 1.83 -12.82 -18.21
CA GLU A 45 3.15 -12.23 -17.98
C GLU A 45 3.86 -12.86 -16.77
N THR A 46 5.14 -13.20 -16.93
CA THR A 46 6.00 -13.59 -15.80
C THR A 46 6.75 -12.39 -15.22
N LEU A 47 6.92 -12.38 -13.89
CA LEU A 47 7.71 -11.39 -13.17
C LEU A 47 9.11 -11.91 -12.78
N ASP A 48 9.45 -13.15 -13.14
CA ASP A 48 10.64 -13.85 -12.63
C ASP A 48 11.95 -13.08 -12.91
N ASP A 49 12.11 -12.50 -14.10
CA ASP A 49 13.27 -11.71 -14.50
C ASP A 49 13.49 -10.47 -13.59
N VAL A 50 12.43 -9.86 -13.09
CA VAL A 50 12.52 -8.72 -12.16
C VAL A 50 12.71 -9.23 -10.73
N ILE A 51 11.95 -10.23 -10.32
CA ILE A 51 11.97 -10.78 -8.94
C ILE A 51 13.36 -11.40 -8.63
N ASP A 52 13.94 -12.13 -9.57
CA ASP A 52 15.23 -12.80 -9.39
C ASP A 52 16.38 -11.85 -9.06
N ILE A 53 16.28 -10.59 -9.49
CA ILE A 53 17.25 -9.55 -9.13
C ILE A 53 17.26 -9.24 -7.63
N PHE A 54 16.10 -9.38 -6.96
CA PHE A 54 15.91 -8.93 -5.59
C PHE A 54 15.83 -10.05 -4.55
N LYS A 55 15.50 -11.28 -4.95
CA LYS A 55 15.25 -12.40 -4.02
C LYS A 55 16.44 -12.75 -3.12
N GLU A 56 17.67 -12.44 -3.53
CA GLU A 56 18.87 -12.65 -2.71
C GLU A 56 19.13 -11.53 -1.70
N TYR A 57 18.50 -10.37 -1.89
CA TYR A 57 18.76 -9.15 -1.11
C TYR A 57 17.62 -8.75 -0.19
N MET A 58 16.43 -9.30 -0.37
CA MET A 58 15.25 -8.98 0.43
C MET A 58 14.30 -10.17 0.54
N ASN A 59 13.48 -10.20 1.60
CA ASN A 59 12.45 -11.22 1.75
C ASN A 59 11.27 -10.89 0.82
N ILE A 60 11.23 -11.53 -0.32
CA ILE A 60 10.20 -11.35 -1.33
C ILE A 60 9.55 -12.69 -1.66
N ARG A 61 8.24 -12.73 -1.75
CA ARG A 61 7.48 -13.87 -2.27
C ARG A 61 6.44 -13.41 -3.29
N VAL A 62 6.16 -14.27 -4.26
CA VAL A 62 5.22 -14.00 -5.33
C VAL A 62 4.00 -14.91 -5.21
N ILE A 63 2.83 -14.36 -5.48
CA ILE A 63 1.57 -15.09 -5.64
C ILE A 63 1.13 -14.86 -7.09
N ASN A 64 1.10 -15.91 -7.90
CA ASN A 64 0.60 -15.82 -9.27
C ASN A 64 -0.91 -16.14 -9.28
N ASN A 65 -1.70 -15.27 -9.86
CA ASN A 65 -3.12 -15.51 -10.10
C ASN A 65 -3.32 -16.21 -11.45
N GLU A 66 -4.21 -17.19 -11.50
CA GLU A 66 -4.54 -17.91 -12.76
C GLU A 66 -5.34 -17.06 -13.74
N LYS A 67 -5.89 -15.93 -13.28
CA LYS A 67 -6.61 -14.93 -14.07
C LYS A 67 -6.59 -13.60 -13.34
N ASN A 68 -6.88 -12.51 -14.03
CA ASN A 68 -7.07 -11.21 -13.38
C ASN A 68 -8.25 -11.27 -12.39
N LEU A 69 -7.94 -11.07 -11.12
CA LEU A 69 -8.92 -11.04 -10.02
C LEU A 69 -9.25 -9.60 -9.58
N GLY A 70 -8.44 -8.65 -9.99
CA GLY A 70 -8.52 -7.26 -9.58
C GLY A 70 -7.80 -6.97 -8.25
N LEU A 71 -7.45 -5.71 -8.09
CA LEU A 71 -6.60 -5.22 -7.00
C LEU A 71 -7.12 -5.56 -5.59
N PRO A 72 -8.42 -5.35 -5.22
CA PRO A 72 -8.87 -5.65 -3.86
C PRO A 72 -8.80 -7.14 -3.54
N THR A 73 -9.13 -8.02 -4.49
CA THR A 73 -9.03 -9.47 -4.30
C THR A 73 -7.58 -9.91 -4.13
N SER A 74 -6.67 -9.33 -4.91
CA SER A 74 -5.23 -9.61 -4.83
C SER A 74 -4.63 -9.13 -3.51
N LEU A 75 -4.99 -7.93 -3.03
CA LEU A 75 -4.62 -7.44 -1.69
C LEU A 75 -5.16 -8.33 -0.58
N ASN A 76 -6.41 -8.80 -0.70
CA ASN A 76 -7.03 -9.72 0.27
C ASN A 76 -6.33 -11.08 0.31
N LYS A 77 -5.77 -11.57 -0.81
CA LYS A 77 -4.93 -12.79 -0.81
C LYS A 77 -3.67 -12.59 0.03
N ILE A 78 -3.02 -11.43 -0.08
CA ILE A 78 -1.86 -11.12 0.74
C ILE A 78 -2.26 -11.08 2.22
N LEU A 79 -3.31 -10.32 2.56
CA LEU A 79 -3.79 -10.18 3.93
C LEU A 79 -4.13 -11.53 4.58
N LYS A 80 -4.84 -12.42 3.86
CA LYS A 80 -5.20 -13.75 4.36
C LYS A 80 -4.01 -14.68 4.61
N THR A 81 -2.86 -14.40 4.00
CA THR A 81 -1.62 -15.18 4.16
C THR A 81 -0.55 -14.46 4.99
N SER A 82 -0.80 -13.22 5.38
CA SER A 82 0.10 -12.43 6.22
C SER A 82 -0.05 -12.84 7.69
N MET A 83 1.08 -12.87 8.39
CA MET A 83 1.14 -13.01 9.85
C MET A 83 1.86 -11.81 10.49
N ALA A 84 2.09 -10.75 9.76
CA ALA A 84 2.77 -9.55 10.23
C ALA A 84 1.85 -8.70 11.11
N LYS A 85 2.45 -7.88 11.98
CA LYS A 85 1.72 -6.95 12.83
C LYS A 85 1.17 -5.75 12.06
N TYR A 86 1.90 -5.32 11.04
CA TYR A 86 1.57 -4.17 10.21
C TYR A 86 1.46 -4.55 8.74
N PHE A 87 0.56 -3.87 8.06
CA PHE A 87 0.35 -4.00 6.63
C PHE A 87 0.47 -2.64 5.96
N VAL A 88 1.14 -2.58 4.81
CA VAL A 88 1.25 -1.38 3.99
C VAL A 88 1.20 -1.75 2.52
N ARG A 89 0.42 -1.01 1.73
CA ARG A 89 0.39 -1.13 0.27
C ARG A 89 1.35 -0.13 -0.36
N VAL A 90 2.13 -0.61 -1.31
CA VAL A 90 2.92 0.20 -2.24
C VAL A 90 2.59 -0.29 -3.64
N ASP A 91 2.15 0.59 -4.53
CA ASP A 91 1.78 0.20 -5.89
C ASP A 91 3.04 0.04 -6.76
N CYS A 92 2.99 -0.90 -7.71
CA CYS A 92 4.16 -1.30 -8.51
C CYS A 92 4.71 -0.19 -9.42
N ASP A 93 3.87 0.78 -9.78
CA ASP A 93 4.24 1.97 -10.54
C ASP A 93 4.82 3.10 -9.67
N ASP A 94 4.75 2.96 -8.34
CA ASP A 94 5.19 3.93 -7.36
C ASP A 94 6.54 3.55 -6.72
N TYR A 95 7.05 4.39 -5.82
CA TYR A 95 8.21 4.08 -5.01
C TYR A 95 8.26 4.91 -3.72
N VAL A 96 9.10 4.52 -2.77
CA VAL A 96 9.08 5.10 -1.42
C VAL A 96 10.46 5.60 -0.98
N SER A 97 10.48 6.49 0.01
CA SER A 97 11.69 6.92 0.72
C SER A 97 12.35 5.72 1.42
N SER A 98 13.69 5.74 1.51
CA SER A 98 14.44 4.71 2.25
C SER A 98 14.07 4.61 3.74
N HIS A 99 13.44 5.61 4.31
CA HIS A 99 13.00 5.64 5.71
C HIS A 99 11.50 5.32 5.89
N PHE A 100 10.79 5.00 4.81
CA PHE A 100 9.34 4.82 4.80
C PHE A 100 8.87 3.78 5.83
N LEU A 101 9.38 2.55 5.73
CA LEU A 101 8.96 1.47 6.64
C LEU A 101 9.39 1.75 8.09
N TYR A 102 10.61 2.28 8.27
CA TYR A 102 11.13 2.58 9.59
C TYR A 102 10.29 3.63 10.33
N ILE A 103 9.98 4.75 9.67
CA ILE A 103 9.25 5.86 10.28
C ILE A 103 7.82 5.44 10.60
N LEU A 104 7.09 4.83 9.64
CA LEU A 104 5.69 4.47 9.85
C LEU A 104 5.54 3.39 10.94
N SER A 105 6.39 2.36 10.92
CA SER A 105 6.31 1.28 11.93
C SER A 105 6.68 1.75 13.33
N ASN A 106 7.70 2.60 13.48
CA ASN A 106 8.04 3.16 14.78
C ASN A 106 6.96 4.10 15.32
N PHE A 107 6.31 4.86 14.45
CA PHE A 107 5.17 5.67 14.86
C PHE A 107 4.06 4.78 15.46
N LEU A 108 3.61 3.76 14.73
CA LEU A 108 2.56 2.86 15.21
C LEU A 108 3.00 2.11 16.48
N LYS A 109 4.24 1.62 16.53
CA LYS A 109 4.77 0.94 17.72
C LYS A 109 4.69 1.79 18.98
N SER A 110 4.88 3.09 18.85
CA SER A 110 4.87 4.03 19.99
C SER A 110 3.47 4.59 20.31
N ASN A 111 2.53 4.53 19.38
CA ASN A 111 1.23 5.21 19.45
C ASN A 111 0.03 4.29 19.27
N SER A 112 0.20 2.97 19.15
CA SER A 112 -0.87 1.98 19.09
C SER A 112 -0.78 1.00 20.27
N GLY A 113 -1.91 0.67 20.88
CA GLY A 113 -2.04 -0.36 21.91
C GLY A 113 -2.50 0.11 23.29
N PRO A 114 -2.88 -0.81 24.18
CA PRO A 114 -3.53 -0.53 25.45
C PRO A 114 -2.64 0.18 26.49
N ARG A 115 -1.34 0.32 26.26
CA ARG A 115 -0.40 0.98 27.19
C ARG A 115 -0.39 2.50 27.10
N VAL A 116 -1.08 3.09 26.14
CA VAL A 116 -1.25 4.54 26.06
C VAL A 116 -2.47 4.95 26.88
N MET A 117 -2.55 4.47 28.12
CA MET A 117 -3.53 4.91 29.09
C MET A 117 -3.28 6.39 29.38
N ASN A 118 -4.25 7.23 29.06
CA ASN A 118 -4.32 8.70 29.23
C ASN A 118 -3.83 9.58 28.09
N THR A 119 -3.59 9.07 26.89
CA THR A 119 -3.39 9.92 25.71
C THR A 119 -4.40 9.60 24.64
N ASP A 120 -4.85 10.61 23.89
CA ASP A 120 -5.71 10.47 22.70
C ASP A 120 -5.02 9.71 21.54
N CYS A 121 -3.88 9.07 21.81
CA CYS A 121 -2.96 8.47 20.87
C CYS A 121 -3.13 6.95 20.76
N ASN A 122 -4.32 6.47 20.41
CA ASN A 122 -4.53 5.07 20.04
C ASN A 122 -4.77 4.97 18.53
N TYR A 123 -3.70 5.16 17.74
CA TYR A 123 -3.79 5.13 16.29
C TYR A 123 -3.60 3.70 15.77
N GLN A 124 -4.51 3.25 14.91
CA GLN A 124 -4.41 1.96 14.24
C GLN A 124 -3.90 2.06 12.79
N ALA A 125 -3.70 3.29 12.30
CA ALA A 125 -3.05 3.56 11.04
C ALA A 125 -2.26 4.86 11.08
N VAL A 126 -1.28 4.97 10.18
CA VAL A 126 -0.53 6.19 9.89
C VAL A 126 -0.40 6.39 8.39
N ALA A 127 -0.84 7.54 7.92
CA ALA A 127 -0.71 7.98 6.53
C ALA A 127 0.40 9.02 6.41
N CYS A 128 1.25 8.93 5.40
CA CYS A 128 2.28 9.94 5.12
C CYS A 128 1.86 10.86 3.98
N ASP A 129 2.49 12.03 3.88
CA ASP A 129 2.43 12.88 2.69
C ASP A 129 3.13 12.21 1.52
N TYR A 130 2.85 12.67 0.32
CA TYR A 130 3.45 12.17 -0.90
C TYR A 130 3.86 13.28 -1.86
N PHE A 131 4.75 12.93 -2.76
CA PHE A 131 5.05 13.73 -3.94
C PHE A 131 4.40 13.10 -5.17
N LYS A 132 3.77 13.92 -6.01
CA LYS A 132 3.49 13.55 -7.40
C LYS A 132 4.78 13.72 -8.21
N VAL A 133 5.12 12.69 -8.97
CA VAL A 133 6.29 12.65 -9.84
C VAL A 133 5.86 12.21 -11.23
N ASN A 134 6.60 12.62 -12.28
CA ASN A 134 6.34 12.10 -13.62
C ASN A 134 6.96 10.70 -13.83
N ASP A 135 6.82 10.14 -15.01
CA ASP A 135 7.37 8.85 -15.40
C ASP A 135 8.90 8.78 -15.31
N THR A 136 9.60 9.88 -15.53
CA THR A 136 11.05 10.01 -15.37
C THR A 136 11.48 10.28 -13.91
N ALA A 137 10.51 10.36 -13.00
CA ALA A 137 10.66 10.64 -11.57
C ALA A 137 11.12 12.05 -11.21
N GLU A 138 10.88 13.01 -12.06
CA GLU A 138 10.98 14.42 -11.71
C GLU A 138 9.83 14.82 -10.79
N LEU A 139 10.16 15.64 -9.79
CA LEU A 139 9.20 16.14 -8.83
C LEU A 139 8.23 17.12 -9.49
N LEU A 140 6.94 16.84 -9.43
CA LEU A 140 5.88 17.73 -9.91
C LEU A 140 5.30 18.59 -8.78
N SER A 141 4.87 17.96 -7.67
CA SER A 141 4.25 18.64 -6.55
C SER A 141 4.27 17.80 -5.28
N ARG A 142 4.13 18.46 -4.12
CA ARG A 142 3.92 17.82 -2.82
C ARG A 142 2.45 17.88 -2.45
N HIS A 143 1.91 16.78 -1.98
CA HIS A 143 0.54 16.62 -1.55
C HIS A 143 0.44 16.13 -0.12
N ASN A 144 -0.62 16.55 0.53
CA ASN A 144 -0.96 16.18 1.88
C ASN A 144 -2.05 15.09 1.81
N SER A 145 -1.78 13.92 2.38
CA SER A 145 -2.70 12.78 2.38
C SER A 145 -4.04 13.04 3.10
N LYS A 146 -4.11 14.10 3.91
CA LYS A 146 -5.36 14.51 4.57
C LYS A 146 -6.28 15.29 3.64
N ASP A 147 -5.70 16.14 2.80
CA ASP A 147 -6.45 17.02 1.89
C ASP A 147 -6.77 16.34 0.56
N GLU A 148 -5.83 15.49 0.09
CA GLU A 148 -5.98 14.71 -1.14
C GLU A 148 -5.64 13.24 -0.83
N PHE A 149 -6.66 12.41 -0.65
CA PHE A 149 -6.48 11.02 -0.24
C PHE A 149 -5.88 10.17 -1.36
N VAL A 150 -4.83 9.44 -1.00
CA VAL A 150 -4.22 8.37 -1.80
C VAL A 150 -4.28 7.09 -0.99
N ALA A 151 -4.75 6.01 -1.61
CA ALA A 151 -4.91 4.71 -0.94
C ALA A 151 -3.58 4.04 -0.54
N CYS A 152 -2.47 4.52 -1.07
CA CYS A 152 -1.11 4.05 -0.81
C CYS A 152 -0.41 4.91 0.24
N GLY A 153 0.73 4.43 0.76
CA GLY A 153 1.49 5.19 1.77
C GLY A 153 0.84 5.21 3.14
N ILE A 154 -0.12 4.32 3.40
CA ILE A 154 -0.80 4.14 4.68
C ILE A 154 -0.37 2.81 5.27
N MET A 155 0.20 2.84 6.46
CA MET A 155 0.48 1.63 7.24
C MET A 155 -0.63 1.42 8.26
N TYR A 156 -1.22 0.23 8.25
CA TYR A 156 -2.28 -0.19 9.16
C TYR A 156 -1.77 -1.24 10.15
N THR A 157 -2.38 -1.32 11.34
CA THR A 157 -2.28 -2.54 12.14
C THR A 157 -3.07 -3.65 11.45
N TYR A 158 -2.50 -4.87 11.39
CA TYR A 158 -3.20 -6.00 10.77
C TYR A 158 -4.53 -6.30 11.46
N GLU A 159 -4.55 -6.20 12.80
CA GLU A 159 -5.76 -6.44 13.62
C GLU A 159 -6.93 -5.55 13.19
N SER A 160 -6.68 -4.24 12.96
CA SER A 160 -7.75 -3.33 12.51
C SER A 160 -8.31 -3.70 11.14
N LEU A 161 -7.45 -4.10 10.19
CA LEU A 161 -7.90 -4.57 8.89
C LEU A 161 -8.68 -5.88 8.96
N ALA A 162 -8.24 -6.81 9.80
CA ALA A 162 -8.92 -8.09 10.01
C ALA A 162 -10.33 -7.90 10.61
N ASN A 163 -10.45 -7.01 11.60
CA ASN A 163 -11.73 -6.69 12.22
C ASN A 163 -12.72 -6.03 11.25
N LEU A 164 -12.21 -5.23 10.29
CA LEU A 164 -13.02 -4.62 9.23
C LEU A 164 -13.38 -5.58 8.09
N GLY A 165 -12.82 -6.80 8.07
CA GLY A 165 -13.04 -7.79 7.01
C GLY A 165 -12.25 -7.51 5.71
N PHE A 166 -11.15 -6.72 5.82
CA PHE A 166 -10.25 -6.37 4.71
C PHE A 166 -10.87 -5.46 3.64
N TYR A 167 -10.40 -5.55 2.38
CA TYR A 167 -10.94 -4.79 1.25
C TYR A 167 -12.28 -5.38 0.76
N ASP A 168 -13.19 -4.52 0.33
CA ASP A 168 -14.44 -4.95 -0.33
C ASP A 168 -14.14 -5.28 -1.80
N ASP A 169 -14.19 -6.56 -2.16
CA ASP A 169 -13.92 -7.08 -3.52
C ASP A 169 -14.88 -6.54 -4.59
N SER A 170 -16.00 -5.95 -4.18
CA SER A 170 -16.95 -5.33 -5.10
C SER A 170 -16.51 -3.95 -5.58
N PHE A 171 -15.49 -3.34 -4.95
CA PHE A 171 -14.90 -2.06 -5.33
C PHE A 171 -13.64 -2.27 -6.17
N LYS A 172 -13.78 -2.52 -7.46
CA LYS A 172 -12.63 -2.71 -8.37
C LYS A 172 -11.85 -1.42 -8.64
N MET A 173 -12.46 -0.26 -8.40
CA MET A 173 -11.88 1.06 -8.34
C MET A 173 -12.33 1.70 -7.03
N ARG A 174 -11.56 2.63 -6.46
CA ARG A 174 -11.84 3.27 -5.16
C ARG A 174 -11.86 2.32 -3.96
N GLU A 175 -11.29 1.13 -4.08
CA GLU A 175 -11.18 0.13 -3.00
C GLU A 175 -10.51 0.69 -1.73
N GLY A 176 -9.49 1.53 -1.91
CA GLY A 176 -8.80 2.19 -0.79
C GLY A 176 -9.63 3.30 -0.15
N HIS A 177 -10.45 4.03 -0.93
CA HIS A 177 -11.36 5.05 -0.41
C HIS A 177 -12.48 4.40 0.41
N GLU A 178 -13.00 3.27 -0.08
CA GLU A 178 -14.01 2.47 0.63
C GLU A 178 -13.48 1.97 1.96
N LEU A 179 -12.29 1.35 1.95
CA LEU A 179 -11.65 0.89 3.17
C LEU A 179 -11.40 2.05 4.14
N ASN A 180 -10.91 3.19 3.66
CA ASN A 180 -10.64 4.36 4.48
C ASN A 180 -11.91 4.90 5.16
N LYS A 181 -13.04 4.91 4.43
CA LYS A 181 -14.34 5.32 5.00
C LYS A 181 -14.71 4.44 6.19
N ARG A 182 -14.76 3.10 6.02
CA ARG A 182 -15.04 2.15 7.12
C ARG A 182 -14.01 2.24 8.25
N PHE A 183 -12.74 2.45 7.89
CA PHE A 183 -11.67 2.53 8.87
C PHE A 183 -11.84 3.72 9.81
N LEU A 184 -12.18 4.89 9.29
CA LEU A 184 -12.32 6.12 10.09
C LEU A 184 -13.59 6.14 10.94
N GLU A 185 -14.58 5.28 10.67
CA GLU A 185 -15.76 5.09 11.54
C GLU A 185 -15.39 4.33 12.83
N GLU A 186 -14.42 3.42 12.78
CA GLU A 186 -14.08 2.52 13.89
C GLU A 186 -12.73 2.85 14.55
N TYR A 187 -11.79 3.42 13.79
CA TYR A 187 -10.39 3.58 14.20
C TYR A 187 -9.86 4.98 13.94
N LYS A 188 -8.75 5.31 14.62
CA LYS A 188 -8.01 6.56 14.40
C LYS A 188 -6.84 6.35 13.46
N MET A 189 -6.70 7.23 12.49
CA MET A 189 -5.54 7.34 11.60
C MET A 189 -4.78 8.63 11.90
N TYR A 190 -3.46 8.52 12.04
CA TYR A 190 -2.61 9.70 12.18
C TYR A 190 -2.11 10.17 10.79
N HIS A 191 -2.16 11.47 10.56
CA HIS A 191 -1.56 12.07 9.40
C HIS A 191 -0.16 12.57 9.73
N LEU A 192 0.86 11.87 9.18
CA LEU A 192 2.27 12.20 9.32
C LEU A 192 2.69 13.16 8.20
N ARG A 193 3.03 14.40 8.52
CA ARG A 193 3.41 15.45 7.56
C ARG A 193 4.83 15.25 6.98
N MET A 194 5.13 14.04 6.52
CA MET A 194 6.39 13.69 5.89
C MET A 194 6.12 13.05 4.52
N PRO A 195 6.70 13.59 3.42
CA PRO A 195 6.46 13.06 2.07
C PRO A 195 7.35 11.84 1.81
N LEU A 196 6.93 10.69 2.35
CA LEU A 196 7.67 9.44 2.26
C LEU A 196 7.30 8.61 1.03
N TYR A 197 6.21 8.93 0.36
CA TYR A 197 5.69 8.23 -0.80
C TYR A 197 5.90 9.03 -2.09
N ARG A 198 6.06 8.35 -3.22
CA ARG A 198 6.22 8.93 -4.56
C ARG A 198 5.16 8.34 -5.47
N TYR A 199 4.08 9.09 -5.65
CA TYR A 199 2.98 8.76 -6.54
C TYR A 199 3.35 9.15 -7.97
N ARG A 200 3.48 8.16 -8.86
CA ARG A 200 3.89 8.39 -10.25
C ARG A 200 2.69 8.66 -11.13
N LEU A 201 2.78 9.75 -11.92
CA LEU A 201 1.81 10.07 -12.96
C LEU A 201 2.36 9.64 -14.32
N HIS A 202 1.66 8.74 -14.99
CA HIS A 202 1.94 8.25 -16.35
C HIS A 202 0.62 7.97 -17.08
N GLY A 203 0.71 7.68 -18.40
CA GLY A 203 -0.48 7.50 -19.25
C GLY A 203 -1.40 6.35 -18.85
N GLU A 204 -0.87 5.35 -18.17
CA GLU A 204 -1.57 4.10 -17.80
C GLU A 204 -2.08 4.08 -16.36
N ASN A 205 -2.03 5.20 -15.62
CA ASN A 205 -2.64 5.25 -14.29
C ASN A 205 -4.14 4.92 -14.39
N ARG A 206 -4.61 3.99 -13.56
CA ARG A 206 -6.03 3.58 -13.52
C ARG A 206 -6.96 4.75 -13.23
N THR A 207 -6.50 5.76 -12.50
CA THR A 207 -7.23 6.99 -12.19
C THR A 207 -7.49 7.88 -13.41
N ASN A 208 -6.87 7.60 -14.56
CA ASN A 208 -7.13 8.28 -15.83
C ASN A 208 -8.45 7.81 -16.47
N ASP A 209 -9.00 6.66 -16.08
CA ASP A 209 -10.33 6.19 -16.47
C ASP A 209 -11.39 6.95 -15.66
N ILE A 210 -11.82 8.09 -16.21
CA ILE A 210 -12.78 8.99 -15.55
C ILE A 210 -14.14 8.31 -15.39
N GLU A 211 -14.61 7.59 -16.40
CA GLU A 211 -15.93 6.95 -16.38
C GLU A 211 -16.02 5.87 -15.29
N GLU A 212 -15.02 4.99 -15.24
CA GLU A 212 -14.96 3.96 -14.19
C GLU A 212 -14.75 4.60 -12.79
N THR A 213 -13.98 5.66 -12.71
CA THR A 213 -13.76 6.42 -11.46
C THR A 213 -15.06 7.00 -10.93
N GLU A 214 -15.82 7.74 -11.75
CA GLU A 214 -17.12 8.35 -11.38
C GLU A 214 -18.15 7.29 -10.98
N LYS A 215 -18.19 6.16 -11.67
CA LYS A 215 -19.07 5.03 -11.34
C LYS A 215 -18.84 4.54 -9.90
N TYR A 216 -17.57 4.38 -9.49
CA TYR A 216 -17.25 3.93 -8.14
C TYR A 216 -17.34 5.04 -7.09
N ASP A 217 -17.14 6.30 -7.44
CA ASP A 217 -17.41 7.45 -6.58
C ASP A 217 -18.93 7.49 -6.23
N ASN A 218 -19.79 7.37 -7.23
CA ASN A 218 -21.24 7.27 -7.02
C ASN A 218 -21.67 6.04 -6.18
N LYS A 219 -20.94 4.92 -6.30
CA LYS A 219 -21.17 3.73 -5.47
C LYS A 219 -20.76 3.98 -4.02
N LEU A 220 -19.65 4.69 -3.81
CA LEU A 220 -19.12 5.02 -2.48
C LEU A 220 -20.03 5.98 -1.71
N GLU A 221 -20.65 6.94 -2.40
CA GLU A 221 -21.61 7.87 -1.79
C GLU A 221 -22.89 7.19 -1.28
N LYS A 222 -23.29 6.08 -1.93
CA LYS A 222 -24.50 5.32 -1.57
C LYS A 222 -24.29 4.29 -0.47
N LYS A 223 -23.05 4.04 -0.10
CA LYS A 223 -22.66 3.10 0.96
C LYS A 223 -22.48 3.83 2.31
#